data_6f8317b09ca9889467d3cc7b069021bd
#
_entry.id   6f8317b09ca9889467d3cc7b069021bd
#
_cell.length_a   1.000
_cell.length_b   1.000
_cell.length_c   1.000
_cell.angle_alpha   90.00
_cell.angle_beta   90.00
_cell.angle_gamma   90.00
#
_symmetry.space_group_name_H-M   'P 1'
#
loop_
_entity.id
_entity.type
_entity.pdbx_description
1 polymer ?
#
loop_
_entity_poly.entity_id
_entity_poly.type
_entity_poly.pdbx_seq_one_letter_code
_entity_poly.pdbx_strand_id
1 'polypeptide(L)'
;MIGRYTRPEMRDIWTEQRKLEIWLEIELLAAEALCSEGLVPKAHLKQMKAKASFSIARCRELESTLNHDVIAFTTNVSENIGEPASRWLHYGLTSSDIIDTTFAVQMSESVKILIADVKRLRKVIAEIGRAHV
;
A
#
# COMPACT_ATOMS: atom_id res chain seq x y z
N MET A 1 0.35 -12.68 -11.06
CA MET A 1 1.73 -13.20 -11.32
C MET A 1 1.73 -14.72 -11.18
N ILE A 2 2.47 -15.47 -12.01
CA ILE A 2 2.50 -16.95 -11.91
C ILE A 2 3.48 -17.34 -10.80
N GLY A 3 2.96 -17.88 -9.67
CA GLY A 3 3.74 -18.11 -8.46
C GLY A 3 5.02 -18.98 -8.64
N ARG A 4 4.97 -20.00 -9.51
CA ARG A 4 6.13 -20.88 -9.76
C ARG A 4 7.31 -20.20 -10.50
N TYR A 5 7.09 -19.02 -11.08
CA TYR A 5 8.12 -18.28 -11.83
C TYR A 5 8.55 -16.99 -11.12
N THR A 6 8.07 -16.75 -9.90
CA THR A 6 8.40 -15.57 -9.15
C THR A 6 9.05 -15.91 -7.81
N ARG A 7 10.08 -15.16 -7.44
CA ARG A 7 10.66 -15.25 -6.12
C ARG A 7 9.65 -14.70 -5.08
N PRO A 8 9.55 -15.31 -3.89
CA PRO A 8 8.60 -14.90 -2.86
C PRO A 8 8.70 -13.40 -2.54
N GLU A 9 9.91 -12.87 -2.36
CA GLU A 9 10.15 -11.48 -1.98
C GLU A 9 9.58 -10.49 -3.02
N MET A 10 9.74 -10.81 -4.32
CA MET A 10 9.21 -9.97 -5.40
C MET A 10 7.69 -10.16 -5.54
N ARG A 11 7.20 -11.40 -5.41
CA ARG A 11 5.77 -11.70 -5.50
C ARG A 11 4.97 -10.96 -4.43
N ASP A 12 5.49 -10.94 -3.20
CA ASP A 12 4.76 -10.43 -2.04
C ASP A 12 4.53 -8.91 -2.12
N ILE A 13 5.42 -8.18 -2.80
CA ILE A 13 5.24 -6.75 -3.12
C ILE A 13 4.00 -6.52 -4.01
N TRP A 14 3.69 -7.47 -4.92
CA TRP A 14 2.65 -7.31 -5.93
C TRP A 14 1.36 -8.06 -5.59
N THR A 15 1.17 -8.44 -4.33
CA THR A 15 -0.10 -9.02 -3.86
C THR A 15 -1.18 -7.95 -3.70
N GLU A 16 -2.43 -8.36 -3.80
CA GLU A 16 -3.58 -7.49 -3.50
C GLU A 16 -3.54 -7.03 -2.04
N GLN A 17 -3.15 -7.92 -1.13
CA GLN A 17 -2.99 -7.60 0.28
C GLN A 17 -2.01 -6.43 0.46
N ARG A 18 -0.80 -6.51 -0.12
CA ARG A 18 0.20 -5.45 -0.02
C ARG A 18 -0.28 -4.14 -0.65
N LYS A 19 -0.95 -4.22 -1.80
CA LYS A 19 -1.56 -3.05 -2.44
C LYS A 19 -2.52 -2.33 -1.49
N LEU A 20 -3.45 -3.04 -0.88
CA LEU A 20 -4.44 -2.43 0.01
C LEU A 20 -3.85 -1.98 1.36
N GLU A 21 -2.78 -2.62 1.84
CA GLU A 21 -2.00 -2.12 2.99
C GLU A 21 -1.39 -0.75 2.71
N ILE A 22 -0.80 -0.56 1.54
CA ILE A 22 -0.24 0.73 1.14
C ILE A 22 -1.37 1.77 0.98
N TRP A 23 -2.52 1.38 0.42
CA TRP A 23 -3.68 2.27 0.33
C TRP A 23 -4.10 2.76 1.71
N LEU A 24 -4.19 1.86 2.70
CA LEU A 24 -4.54 2.23 4.07
C LEU A 24 -3.51 3.17 4.69
N GLU A 25 -2.23 2.91 4.46
CA GLU A 25 -1.15 3.76 4.95
C GLU A 25 -1.23 5.18 4.36
N ILE A 26 -1.47 5.33 3.06
CA ILE A 26 -1.64 6.63 2.40
C ILE A 26 -2.83 7.40 2.99
N GLU A 27 -3.98 6.74 3.15
CA GLU A 27 -5.17 7.35 3.74
C GLU A 27 -4.92 7.86 5.17
N LEU A 28 -4.25 7.08 6.00
CA LEU A 28 -3.94 7.46 7.37
C LEU A 28 -2.89 8.57 7.45
N LEU A 29 -1.88 8.56 6.57
CA LEU A 29 -0.88 9.62 6.48
C LEU A 29 -1.49 10.93 5.99
N ALA A 30 -2.40 10.89 5.02
CA ALA A 30 -3.15 12.06 4.58
C ALA A 30 -4.00 12.65 5.71
N ALA A 31 -4.73 11.81 6.45
CA ALA A 31 -5.50 12.26 7.61
C ALA A 31 -4.61 12.84 8.71
N GLU A 32 -3.40 12.30 8.90
CA GLU A 32 -2.42 12.83 9.85
C GLU A 32 -1.90 14.21 9.43
N ALA A 33 -1.57 14.38 8.15
CA ALA A 33 -1.18 15.68 7.61
C ALA A 33 -2.29 16.72 7.79
N LEU A 34 -3.54 16.38 7.46
CA LEU A 34 -4.71 17.25 7.68
C LEU A 34 -4.95 17.55 9.16
N CYS A 35 -4.62 16.62 10.05
CA CYS A 35 -4.70 16.86 11.49
C CYS A 35 -3.62 17.85 11.96
N SER A 36 -2.43 17.82 11.40
CA SER A 36 -1.38 18.78 11.70
C SER A 36 -1.74 20.21 11.27
N GLU A 37 -2.51 20.33 10.19
CA GLU A 37 -3.08 21.61 9.71
C GLU A 37 -4.34 22.04 10.47
N GLY A 38 -4.79 21.26 11.47
CA GLY A 38 -5.95 21.57 12.29
C GLY A 38 -7.31 21.28 11.65
N LEU A 39 -7.36 20.64 10.48
CA LEU A 39 -8.60 20.29 9.79
C LEU A 39 -9.25 19.04 10.39
N VAL A 40 -8.47 18.00 10.63
CA VAL A 40 -8.94 16.75 11.25
C VAL A 40 -8.78 16.82 12.77
N PRO A 41 -9.86 16.61 13.57
CA PRO A 41 -9.73 16.58 15.02
C PRO A 41 -8.83 15.44 15.49
N LYS A 42 -7.95 15.71 16.47
CA LYS A 42 -7.02 14.71 17.03
C LYS A 42 -7.71 13.44 17.55
N ALA A 43 -8.92 13.59 18.11
CA ALA A 43 -9.72 12.46 18.58
C ALA A 43 -10.17 11.55 17.41
N HIS A 44 -10.54 12.15 16.27
CA HIS A 44 -10.93 11.38 15.07
C HIS A 44 -9.72 10.68 14.45
N LEU A 45 -8.57 11.33 14.32
CA LEU A 45 -7.34 10.69 13.87
C LEU A 45 -6.96 9.51 14.77
N LYS A 46 -7.07 9.65 16.09
CA LYS A 46 -6.82 8.56 17.04
C LYS A 46 -7.78 7.39 16.81
N GLN A 47 -9.07 7.66 16.56
CA GLN A 47 -10.05 6.62 16.25
C GLN A 47 -9.74 5.94 14.92
N MET A 48 -9.39 6.70 13.86
CA MET A 48 -8.98 6.15 12.57
C MET A 48 -7.79 5.20 12.74
N LYS A 49 -6.69 5.67 13.36
CA LYS A 49 -5.49 4.84 13.58
C LYS A 49 -5.75 3.57 14.41
N ALA A 50 -6.71 3.62 15.33
CA ALA A 50 -7.03 2.48 16.20
C ALA A 50 -7.94 1.43 15.54
N LYS A 51 -8.79 1.84 14.58
CA LYS A 51 -9.84 0.99 14.03
C LYS A 51 -9.72 0.71 12.54
N ALA A 52 -8.88 1.47 11.83
CA ALA A 52 -8.72 1.31 10.40
C ALA A 52 -8.22 -0.10 10.07
N SER A 53 -9.01 -0.82 9.33
CA SER A 53 -8.74 -2.17 8.85
C SER A 53 -9.56 -2.43 7.61
N PHE A 54 -9.19 -3.45 6.84
CA PHE A 54 -9.91 -3.85 5.64
C PHE A 54 -10.00 -5.36 5.50
N SER A 55 -10.93 -5.81 4.68
CA SER A 55 -11.07 -7.19 4.23
C SER A 55 -11.10 -7.23 2.71
N ILE A 56 -10.20 -7.97 2.08
CA ILE A 56 -10.17 -8.14 0.62
C ILE A 56 -11.51 -8.67 0.11
N ALA A 57 -12.09 -9.64 0.82
CA ALA A 57 -13.39 -10.22 0.43
C ALA A 57 -14.49 -9.15 0.45
N ARG A 58 -14.53 -8.31 1.49
CA ARG A 58 -15.50 -7.22 1.59
C ARG A 58 -15.29 -6.13 0.55
N CYS A 59 -14.03 -5.77 0.27
CA CYS A 59 -13.71 -4.83 -0.80
C CYS A 59 -14.23 -5.32 -2.16
N ARG A 60 -14.00 -6.59 -2.50
CA ARG A 60 -14.48 -7.18 -3.76
C ARG A 60 -16.02 -7.24 -3.84
N GLU A 61 -16.69 -7.56 -2.73
CA GLU A 61 -18.15 -7.53 -2.65
C GLU A 61 -18.68 -6.12 -2.94
N LEU A 62 -18.12 -5.10 -2.29
CA LEU A 62 -18.51 -3.71 -2.51
C LEU A 62 -18.20 -3.25 -3.94
N GLU A 63 -17.04 -3.61 -4.47
CA GLU A 63 -16.64 -3.26 -5.84
C GLU A 63 -17.60 -3.81 -6.88
N SER A 64 -18.13 -5.02 -6.68
CA SER A 64 -19.12 -5.62 -7.59
C SER A 64 -20.40 -4.79 -7.75
N THR A 65 -20.71 -3.95 -6.77
CA THR A 65 -21.87 -3.06 -6.78
C THR A 65 -21.51 -1.63 -7.15
N LEU A 66 -20.40 -1.12 -6.58
CA LEU A 66 -19.98 0.26 -6.74
C LEU A 66 -19.24 0.52 -8.07
N ASN A 67 -18.70 -0.54 -8.70
CA ASN A 67 -17.90 -0.48 -9.91
C ASN A 67 -16.70 0.49 -9.81
N HIS A 68 -16.13 0.61 -8.62
CA HIS A 68 -15.00 1.48 -8.34
C HIS A 68 -14.18 0.93 -7.17
N ASP A 69 -12.93 0.55 -7.43
CA ASP A 69 -12.06 -0.14 -6.50
C ASP A 69 -11.68 0.72 -5.25
N VAL A 70 -11.24 1.97 -5.46
CA VAL A 70 -10.86 2.87 -4.36
C VAL A 70 -12.07 3.21 -3.48
N ILE A 71 -13.24 3.46 -4.08
CA ILE A 71 -14.46 3.72 -3.29
C ILE A 71 -14.89 2.47 -2.52
N ALA A 72 -14.79 1.28 -3.10
CA ALA A 72 -15.09 0.03 -2.39
C ALA A 72 -14.15 -0.17 -1.19
N PHE A 73 -12.86 0.09 -1.37
CA PHE A 73 -11.87 0.02 -0.30
C PHE A 73 -12.16 1.03 0.81
N THR A 74 -12.33 2.32 0.48
CA THR A 74 -12.59 3.38 1.48
C THR A 74 -13.91 3.16 2.19
N THR A 75 -14.94 2.62 1.51
CA THR A 75 -16.20 2.23 2.14
C THR A 75 -15.98 1.13 3.19
N ASN A 76 -15.24 0.07 2.84
CA ASN A 76 -14.97 -1.00 3.81
C ASN A 76 -14.15 -0.49 5.01
N VAL A 77 -13.14 0.34 4.80
CA VAL A 77 -12.37 0.93 5.89
C VAL A 77 -13.24 1.84 6.76
N SER A 78 -14.14 2.61 6.15
CA SER A 78 -15.12 3.46 6.86
C SER A 78 -16.06 2.66 7.75
N GLU A 79 -16.53 1.50 7.29
CA GLU A 79 -17.35 0.57 8.08
C GLU A 79 -16.65 0.18 9.41
N ASN A 80 -15.33 -0.03 9.35
CA ASN A 80 -14.53 -0.43 10.52
C ASN A 80 -14.19 0.75 11.44
N ILE A 81 -13.87 1.93 10.87
CA ILE A 81 -13.58 3.14 11.65
C ILE A 81 -14.82 3.61 12.40
N GLY A 82 -15.96 3.69 11.72
CA GLY A 82 -17.21 4.20 12.24
C GLY A 82 -17.27 5.74 12.35
N GLU A 83 -18.49 6.25 12.42
CA GLU A 83 -18.75 7.70 12.59
C GLU A 83 -18.32 8.19 13.98
N PRO A 84 -17.95 9.46 14.12
CA PRO A 84 -17.86 10.50 13.07
C PRO A 84 -16.49 10.53 12.37
N ALA A 85 -15.54 9.66 12.74
CA ALA A 85 -14.15 9.74 12.30
C ALA A 85 -13.98 9.28 10.83
N SER A 86 -14.81 8.36 10.36
CA SER A 86 -14.77 7.83 9.00
C SER A 86 -14.94 8.86 7.89
N ARG A 87 -15.60 9.99 8.19
CA ARG A 87 -15.78 11.11 7.24
C ARG A 87 -14.49 11.75 6.73
N TRP A 88 -13.39 11.53 7.43
CA TRP A 88 -12.08 12.08 7.09
C TRP A 88 -11.25 11.17 6.20
N LEU A 89 -11.73 9.93 5.96
CA LEU A 89 -11.10 9.04 5.01
C LEU A 89 -11.31 9.58 3.61
N HIS A 90 -10.28 9.54 2.79
CA HIS A 90 -10.27 10.04 1.41
C HIS A 90 -10.57 11.54 1.27
N TYR A 91 -10.49 12.29 2.37
CA TYR A 91 -10.80 13.72 2.34
C TYR A 91 -9.71 14.51 1.61
N GLY A 92 -10.11 15.14 0.51
CA GLY A 92 -9.22 15.93 -0.34
C GLY A 92 -8.31 15.12 -1.27
N LEU A 93 -8.49 13.81 -1.34
CA LEU A 93 -7.76 12.93 -2.24
C LEU A 93 -8.60 12.55 -3.46
N THR A 94 -7.93 12.15 -4.52
CA THR A 94 -8.52 11.44 -5.65
C THR A 94 -7.94 10.04 -5.77
N SER A 95 -8.59 9.17 -6.54
CA SER A 95 -8.12 7.79 -6.74
C SER A 95 -6.68 7.72 -7.25
N SER A 96 -6.26 8.65 -8.12
CA SER A 96 -4.89 8.69 -8.63
C SER A 96 -3.86 8.96 -7.54
N ASP A 97 -4.17 9.77 -6.52
CA ASP A 97 -3.26 10.01 -5.39
C ASP A 97 -2.94 8.70 -4.66
N ILE A 98 -3.91 7.79 -4.57
CA ILE A 98 -3.74 6.48 -3.94
C ILE A 98 -3.05 5.50 -4.88
N ILE A 99 -3.54 5.36 -6.12
CA ILE A 99 -3.09 4.35 -7.07
C ILE A 99 -1.66 4.60 -7.51
N ASP A 100 -1.34 5.82 -7.93
CA ASP A 100 -0.02 6.17 -8.47
C ASP A 100 1.05 6.17 -7.36
N THR A 101 0.71 6.65 -6.16
CA THR A 101 1.61 6.59 -5.00
C THR A 101 1.89 5.14 -4.61
N THR A 102 0.87 4.28 -4.59
CA THR A 102 1.03 2.85 -4.31
C THR A 102 1.94 2.18 -5.33
N PHE A 103 1.73 2.46 -6.61
CA PHE A 103 2.57 1.94 -7.67
C PHE A 103 4.04 2.39 -7.52
N ALA A 104 4.26 3.66 -7.17
CA ALA A 104 5.60 4.18 -6.90
C ALA A 104 6.28 3.49 -5.71
N VAL A 105 5.55 3.21 -4.64
CA VAL A 105 6.06 2.45 -3.48
C VAL A 105 6.44 1.03 -3.88
N GLN A 106 5.56 0.30 -4.58
CA GLN A 106 5.82 -1.07 -5.04
C GLN A 106 7.00 -1.13 -6.02
N MET A 107 7.13 -0.15 -6.90
CA MET A 107 8.29 0.00 -7.79
C MET A 107 9.58 0.21 -6.98
N SER A 108 9.56 1.10 -5.99
CA SER A 108 10.71 1.36 -5.12
C SER A 108 11.14 0.11 -4.35
N GLU A 109 10.19 -0.63 -3.77
CA GLU A 109 10.46 -1.89 -3.08
C GLU A 109 11.07 -2.92 -4.03
N SER A 110 10.53 -3.05 -5.25
CA SER A 110 11.03 -3.98 -6.28
C SER A 110 12.45 -3.62 -6.73
N VAL A 111 12.73 -2.35 -6.96
CA VAL A 111 14.06 -1.87 -7.38
C VAL A 111 15.11 -2.13 -6.31
N LYS A 112 14.78 -2.02 -5.02
CA LYS A 112 15.70 -2.36 -3.92
C LYS A 112 16.15 -3.81 -3.99
N ILE A 113 15.24 -4.75 -4.29
CA ILE A 113 15.56 -6.18 -4.48
C ILE A 113 16.49 -6.35 -5.69
N LEU A 114 16.16 -5.75 -6.83
CA LEU A 114 16.96 -5.85 -8.04
C LEU A 114 18.38 -5.29 -7.85
N ILE A 115 18.52 -4.14 -7.19
CA ILE A 115 19.84 -3.57 -6.88
C ILE A 115 20.65 -4.50 -5.99
N ALA A 116 20.04 -5.11 -4.98
CA ALA A 116 20.71 -6.08 -4.11
C ALA A 116 21.20 -7.30 -4.91
N ASP A 117 20.37 -7.82 -5.81
CA ASP A 117 20.71 -8.96 -6.66
C ASP A 117 21.85 -8.64 -7.64
N VAL A 118 21.82 -7.49 -8.28
CA VAL A 118 22.90 -7.03 -9.18
C VAL A 118 24.22 -6.89 -8.42
N LYS A 119 24.20 -6.31 -7.20
CA LYS A 119 25.39 -6.22 -6.36
C LYS A 119 25.96 -7.58 -6.00
N ARG A 120 25.08 -8.55 -5.66
CA ARG A 120 25.48 -9.92 -5.35
C ARG A 120 26.07 -10.62 -6.56
N LEU A 121 25.42 -10.53 -7.73
CA LEU A 121 25.92 -11.09 -8.99
C LEU A 121 27.28 -10.53 -9.35
N ARG A 122 27.45 -9.20 -9.27
CA ARG A 122 28.77 -8.55 -9.53
C ARG A 122 29.88 -9.10 -8.63
N LYS A 123 29.57 -9.35 -7.34
CA LYS A 123 30.53 -9.93 -6.41
C LYS A 123 30.96 -11.33 -6.86
N VAL A 124 30.01 -12.20 -7.18
CA VAL A 124 30.28 -13.58 -7.64
C VAL A 124 31.10 -13.58 -8.93
N ILE A 125 30.77 -12.75 -9.91
CA ILE A 125 31.54 -12.65 -11.17
C ILE A 125 32.97 -12.20 -10.89
N ALA A 126 33.18 -11.23 -10.01
CA ALA A 126 34.52 -10.77 -9.65
C ALA A 126 35.34 -11.85 -8.92
N GLU A 127 34.71 -12.66 -8.08
CA GLU A 127 35.36 -13.80 -7.41
C GLU A 127 35.79 -14.88 -8.40
N ILE A 128 34.93 -15.25 -9.35
CA ILE A 128 35.22 -16.19 -10.43
C ILE A 128 36.40 -15.68 -11.27
N GLY A 129 36.39 -14.41 -11.67
CA GLY A 129 37.46 -13.82 -12.47
C GLY A 129 38.84 -13.86 -11.77
N ARG A 130 38.87 -13.67 -10.44
CA ARG A 130 40.10 -13.76 -9.65
C ARG A 130 40.63 -15.17 -9.49
N ALA A 131 39.75 -16.17 -9.50
CA ALA A 131 40.15 -17.57 -9.35
C ALA A 131 40.79 -18.14 -10.64
N HIS A 132 40.74 -17.43 -11.76
CA HIS A 132 41.26 -17.86 -13.06
C HIS A 132 42.48 -17.05 -13.50
N VAL A 133 43.02 -16.21 -12.63
CA VAL A 133 44.30 -15.48 -12.80
C VAL A 133 45.33 -16.07 -11.85
#